data_48e5f28281f968b0235108fc414971a3
#
_entry.id   48e5f28281f968b0235108fc414971a3
#
_cell.length_a   1.000
_cell.length_b   1.000
_cell.length_c   1.000
_cell.angle_alpha   90.00
_cell.angle_beta   90.00
_cell.angle_gamma   90.00
#
_symmetry.space_group_name_H-M   'P 1'
#
loop_
_entity.id
_entity.type
_entity.pdbx_description
1 polymer ?
#
loop_
_entity_poly.entity_id
_entity_poly.type
_entity_poly.pdbx_seq_one_letter_code
_entity_poly.pdbx_strand_id
1 'polypeptide(L)'
;MNIHVLEMPLDYGASRHGSDMGPSAIRLAGLRKRLEGLGHRTEKFESPVAVPSQEYAQPGNPKAKYLGPIRTACEALARAVEQAASEGAFPLVLGGDHSVALGSIAGMGAWARHEGKRLGVLYVDAHGDFNTPETSPSGNIHGQCLAASCGYGLPELVNLHVPGRKADPTAVCFVGTRDLDPGERELMREAGVTVFSMSEIDRRGFPAVLDRVAAFFRERADAVHVSFDMDVLDPMFAPGTGIPLPAGLSNREALLLMEEMAATGLVRSAEIVEVNPVLDVRNQTAVLAVALAARLLGERTW
;
A
#
# COMPACT_ATOMS: atom_id res chain seq x y z
N MET A 1 3.29 -17.94 11.43
CA MET A 1 3.96 -16.72 11.94
C MET A 1 3.01 -15.95 12.84
N ASN A 2 3.50 -14.94 13.58
CA ASN A 2 2.65 -13.99 14.29
C ASN A 2 2.35 -12.80 13.37
N ILE A 3 1.08 -12.44 13.22
CA ILE A 3 0.64 -11.34 12.36
C ILE A 3 -0.04 -10.29 13.23
N HIS A 4 0.48 -9.06 13.20
CA HIS A 4 -0.19 -7.91 13.79
C HIS A 4 -1.01 -7.21 12.70
N VAL A 5 -2.33 -7.28 12.81
CA VAL A 5 -3.25 -6.58 11.90
C VAL A 5 -3.50 -5.19 12.46
N LEU A 6 -3.06 -4.18 11.73
CA LEU A 6 -3.17 -2.77 12.08
C LEU A 6 -4.24 -2.13 11.20
N GLU A 7 -5.36 -1.72 11.79
CA GLU A 7 -6.46 -1.09 11.06
C GLU A 7 -6.26 0.44 11.08
N MET A 8 -6.18 1.06 9.91
CA MET A 8 -6.09 2.51 9.77
C MET A 8 -7.22 3.03 8.88
N PRO A 9 -8.38 3.33 9.46
CA PRO A 9 -9.57 3.80 8.73
C PRO A 9 -9.42 5.29 8.35
N LEU A 10 -8.43 5.61 7.51
CA LEU A 10 -8.14 6.94 7.04
C LEU A 10 -8.84 7.20 5.72
N ASP A 11 -9.48 8.37 5.60
CA ASP A 11 -10.29 8.76 4.43
C ASP A 11 -10.10 10.25 4.06
N TYR A 12 -9.06 10.86 4.60
CA TYR A 12 -8.75 12.26 4.39
C TYR A 12 -7.93 12.53 3.13
N GLY A 13 -7.17 11.53 2.67
CA GLY A 13 -6.23 11.68 1.55
C GLY A 13 -6.90 11.65 0.18
N ALA A 14 -8.13 11.16 0.09
CA ALA A 14 -8.90 11.02 -1.14
C ALA A 14 -10.05 12.04 -1.25
N SER A 15 -10.58 12.24 -2.45
CA SER A 15 -11.79 13.05 -2.67
C SER A 15 -13.09 12.24 -2.62
N ARG A 16 -13.03 10.92 -2.77
CA ARG A 16 -14.17 10.01 -2.60
C ARG A 16 -14.08 9.34 -1.25
N HIS A 17 -15.16 9.49 -0.48
CA HIS A 17 -15.25 8.95 0.87
C HIS A 17 -15.82 7.53 0.88
N GLY A 18 -15.54 6.82 1.99
CA GLY A 18 -16.01 5.47 2.26
C GLY A 18 -14.89 4.43 2.40
N SER A 19 -13.64 4.77 2.06
CA SER A 19 -12.50 3.86 2.25
C SER A 19 -12.12 3.66 3.73
N ASP A 20 -12.53 4.57 4.62
CA ASP A 20 -12.45 4.39 6.08
C ASP A 20 -13.19 3.15 6.59
N MET A 21 -14.20 2.69 5.87
CA MET A 21 -14.91 1.44 6.15
C MET A 21 -14.20 0.19 5.60
N GLY A 22 -13.15 0.35 4.78
CA GLY A 22 -12.38 -0.73 4.16
C GLY A 22 -11.86 -1.76 5.16
N PRO A 23 -11.17 -1.38 6.24
CA PRO A 23 -10.70 -2.31 7.27
C PRO A 23 -11.83 -3.17 7.85
N SER A 24 -12.97 -2.57 8.15
CA SER A 24 -14.15 -3.28 8.65
C SER A 24 -14.74 -4.24 7.62
N ALA A 25 -14.80 -3.86 6.34
CA ALA A 25 -15.27 -4.71 5.26
C ALA A 25 -14.37 -5.95 5.06
N ILE A 26 -13.05 -5.77 5.10
CA ILE A 26 -12.07 -6.86 5.00
C ILE A 26 -12.18 -7.80 6.21
N ARG A 27 -12.33 -7.25 7.42
CA ARG A 27 -12.55 -8.06 8.62
C ARG A 27 -13.82 -8.90 8.53
N LEU A 28 -14.92 -8.29 8.09
CA LEU A 28 -16.21 -8.99 7.89
C LEU A 28 -16.13 -10.03 6.76
N ALA A 29 -15.28 -9.84 5.76
CA ALA A 29 -14.99 -10.84 4.73
C ALA A 29 -14.20 -12.07 5.26
N GLY A 30 -13.80 -12.06 6.54
CA GLY A 30 -13.29 -13.23 7.25
C GLY A 30 -11.77 -13.36 7.28
N LEU A 31 -11.02 -12.26 7.18
CA LEU A 31 -9.56 -12.26 7.18
C LEU A 31 -8.96 -13.07 8.34
N ARG A 32 -9.39 -12.80 9.58
CA ARG A 32 -8.89 -13.51 10.77
C ARG A 32 -9.02 -15.03 10.60
N LYS A 33 -10.23 -15.50 10.32
CA LYS A 33 -10.51 -16.92 10.15
C LYS A 33 -9.66 -17.55 9.05
N ARG A 34 -9.42 -16.81 7.95
CA ARG A 34 -8.61 -17.30 6.84
C ARG A 34 -7.15 -17.45 7.24
N LEU A 35 -6.57 -16.46 7.92
CA LEU A 35 -5.17 -16.51 8.37
C LEU A 35 -4.94 -17.56 9.47
N GLU A 36 -5.85 -17.67 10.43
CA GLU A 36 -5.79 -18.70 11.47
C GLU A 36 -5.92 -20.11 10.87
N GLY A 37 -6.74 -20.26 9.81
CA GLY A 37 -6.86 -21.52 9.05
C GLY A 37 -5.57 -21.93 8.33
N LEU A 38 -4.65 -21.00 8.07
CA LEU A 38 -3.30 -21.24 7.55
C LEU A 38 -2.26 -21.51 8.64
N GLY A 39 -2.67 -21.55 9.91
CA GLY A 39 -1.79 -21.78 11.05
C GLY A 39 -1.05 -20.51 11.54
N HIS A 40 -1.49 -19.32 11.13
CA HIS A 40 -0.96 -18.07 11.67
C HIS A 40 -1.64 -17.69 12.98
N ARG A 41 -0.93 -16.94 13.83
CA ARG A 41 -1.50 -16.30 15.02
C ARG A 41 -1.82 -14.86 14.70
N THR A 42 -3.07 -14.44 14.92
CA THR A 42 -3.57 -13.09 14.68
C THR A 42 -4.05 -12.49 16.00
N GLU A 43 -3.11 -12.29 16.93
CA GLU A 43 -3.44 -11.89 18.31
C GLU A 43 -3.88 -10.44 18.43
N LYS A 44 -3.38 -9.57 17.53
CA LYS A 44 -3.70 -8.14 17.53
C LYS A 44 -4.51 -7.79 16.27
N PHE A 45 -5.65 -7.16 16.50
CA PHE A 45 -6.45 -6.42 15.52
C PHE A 45 -6.74 -5.09 16.18
N GLU A 46 -5.97 -4.07 15.87
CA GLU A 46 -6.04 -2.80 16.56
C GLU A 46 -5.92 -1.62 15.60
N SER A 47 -6.59 -0.53 15.95
CA SER A 47 -6.35 0.76 15.33
C SER A 47 -5.37 1.54 16.22
N PRO A 48 -4.19 1.94 15.71
CA PRO A 48 -3.16 2.64 16.50
C PRO A 48 -3.63 3.98 17.05
N VAL A 49 -4.64 4.58 16.42
CA VAL A 49 -5.25 5.84 16.83
C VAL A 49 -6.70 5.92 16.31
N ALA A 50 -7.57 6.59 17.05
CA ALA A 50 -8.89 6.94 16.54
C ALA A 50 -8.76 8.03 15.46
N VAL A 51 -9.30 7.76 14.28
CA VAL A 51 -9.38 8.74 13.18
C VAL A 51 -10.77 9.37 13.23
N PRO A 52 -10.88 10.68 13.50
CA PRO A 52 -12.18 11.35 13.47
C PRO A 52 -12.78 11.34 12.05
N SER A 53 -14.10 11.45 11.96
CA SER A 53 -14.76 11.64 10.66
C SER A 53 -14.27 12.92 9.99
N GLN A 54 -14.11 12.87 8.67
CA GLN A 54 -13.65 14.00 7.85
C GLN A 54 -14.56 15.24 7.97
N GLU A 55 -15.86 15.04 8.24
CA GLU A 55 -16.84 16.13 8.45
C GLU A 55 -16.42 17.13 9.52
N TYR A 56 -15.58 16.72 10.46
CA TYR A 56 -15.08 17.57 11.56
C TYR A 56 -13.74 18.24 11.26
N ALA A 57 -13.15 18.00 10.10
CA ALA A 57 -11.86 18.56 9.72
C ALA A 57 -11.98 19.57 8.57
N GLN A 58 -11.06 20.51 8.53
CA GLN A 58 -10.95 21.47 7.41
C GLN A 58 -9.81 21.04 6.47
N PRO A 59 -9.99 21.14 5.14
CA PRO A 59 -8.98 20.70 4.18
C PRO A 59 -7.66 21.47 4.28
N GLY A 60 -7.68 22.72 4.74
CA GLY A 60 -6.48 23.52 4.94
C GLY A 60 -5.77 23.87 3.63
N ASN A 61 -4.50 23.49 3.50
CA ASN A 61 -3.69 23.78 2.32
C ASN A 61 -4.25 23.06 1.07
N PRO A 62 -4.62 23.79 -0.01
CA PRO A 62 -5.19 23.17 -1.21
C PRO A 62 -4.22 22.26 -1.97
N LYS A 63 -2.92 22.38 -1.72
CA LYS A 63 -1.87 21.53 -2.31
C LYS A 63 -1.52 20.30 -1.47
N ALA A 64 -2.04 20.24 -0.22
CA ALA A 64 -1.87 19.13 0.71
C ALA A 64 -3.05 19.13 1.68
N LYS A 65 -4.19 18.68 1.19
CA LYS A 65 -5.43 18.68 1.95
C LYS A 65 -5.34 17.77 3.16
N TYR A 66 -5.91 18.23 4.28
CA TYR A 66 -5.98 17.49 5.53
C TYR A 66 -4.62 17.01 6.09
N LEU A 67 -3.54 17.75 5.79
CA LEU A 67 -2.18 17.42 6.20
C LEU A 67 -2.06 17.08 7.70
N GLY A 68 -2.69 17.86 8.57
CA GLY A 68 -2.62 17.68 10.02
C GLY A 68 -3.18 16.31 10.49
N PRO A 69 -4.46 16.02 10.20
CA PRO A 69 -5.06 14.72 10.52
C PRO A 69 -4.32 13.53 9.93
N ILE A 70 -3.95 13.59 8.64
CA ILE A 70 -3.20 12.52 7.96
C ILE A 70 -1.87 12.28 8.64
N ARG A 71 -1.09 13.35 8.92
CA ARG A 71 0.19 13.23 9.61
C ARG A 71 0.04 12.56 10.97
N THR A 72 -0.93 13.00 11.77
CA THR A 72 -1.17 12.43 13.11
C THR A 72 -1.49 10.93 13.04
N ALA A 73 -2.37 10.53 12.13
CA ALA A 73 -2.74 9.13 11.94
C ALA A 73 -1.53 8.30 11.45
N CYS A 74 -0.82 8.79 10.43
CA CYS A 74 0.34 8.08 9.87
C CYS A 74 1.53 8.01 10.83
N GLU A 75 1.75 9.00 11.72
CA GLU A 75 2.75 8.91 12.78
C GLU A 75 2.42 7.82 13.83
N ALA A 76 1.14 7.66 14.18
CA ALA A 76 0.71 6.59 15.06
C ALA A 76 0.87 5.21 14.39
N LEU A 77 0.49 5.11 13.12
CA LEU A 77 0.65 3.89 12.34
C LEU A 77 2.13 3.51 12.21
N ALA A 78 3.00 4.46 11.90
CA ALA A 78 4.43 4.21 11.75
C ALA A 78 5.05 3.61 13.03
N ARG A 79 4.71 4.15 14.20
CA ARG A 79 5.14 3.58 15.49
C ARG A 79 4.65 2.15 15.69
N ALA A 80 3.39 1.87 15.36
CA ALA A 80 2.81 0.53 15.52
C ALA A 80 3.44 -0.49 14.56
N VAL A 81 3.70 -0.08 13.31
CA VAL A 81 4.36 -0.92 12.29
C VAL A 81 5.81 -1.22 12.70
N GLU A 82 6.59 -0.22 13.10
CA GLU A 82 7.96 -0.39 13.58
C GLU A 82 8.01 -1.31 14.79
N GLN A 83 7.13 -1.11 15.76
CA GLN A 83 7.04 -1.96 16.94
C GLN A 83 6.71 -3.40 16.57
N ALA A 84 5.69 -3.64 15.74
CA ALA A 84 5.31 -4.99 15.31
C ALA A 84 6.47 -5.70 14.60
N ALA A 85 7.16 -5.02 13.69
CA ALA A 85 8.31 -5.56 12.98
C ALA A 85 9.48 -5.87 13.94
N SER A 86 9.74 -4.99 14.92
CA SER A 86 10.79 -5.18 15.94
C SER A 86 10.49 -6.32 16.91
N GLU A 87 9.22 -6.61 17.17
CA GLU A 87 8.75 -7.78 17.94
C GLU A 87 8.82 -9.10 17.13
N GLY A 88 9.27 -9.03 15.87
CA GLY A 88 9.35 -10.20 14.96
C GLY A 88 7.98 -10.64 14.42
N ALA A 89 6.94 -9.85 14.58
CA ALA A 89 5.65 -10.07 13.93
C ALA A 89 5.66 -9.56 12.49
N PHE A 90 4.67 -9.99 11.71
CA PHE A 90 4.40 -9.48 10.37
C PHE A 90 3.33 -8.37 10.48
N PRO A 91 3.68 -7.09 10.25
CA PRO A 91 2.68 -6.03 10.17
C PRO A 91 1.85 -6.19 8.91
N LEU A 92 0.54 -6.39 9.07
CA LEU A 92 -0.44 -6.36 8.00
C LEU A 92 -1.36 -5.16 8.24
N VAL A 93 -1.20 -4.12 7.42
CA VAL A 93 -2.01 -2.92 7.52
C VAL A 93 -3.27 -3.08 6.66
N LEU A 94 -4.42 -2.86 7.26
CA LEU A 94 -5.68 -2.68 6.53
C LEU A 94 -5.94 -1.17 6.50
N GLY A 95 -5.70 -0.57 5.35
CA GLY A 95 -5.83 0.87 5.19
C GLY A 95 -7.21 1.32 4.76
N GLY A 96 -7.41 2.61 4.83
CA GLY A 96 -8.45 3.34 4.13
C GLY A 96 -7.93 3.80 2.77
N ASP A 97 -7.79 5.12 2.55
CA ASP A 97 -7.13 5.65 1.37
C ASP A 97 -5.61 5.40 1.39
N HIS A 98 -4.95 5.53 0.23
CA HIS A 98 -3.53 5.18 0.09
C HIS A 98 -2.56 6.10 0.85
N SER A 99 -3.02 7.22 1.45
CA SER A 99 -2.15 8.05 2.31
C SER A 99 -1.60 7.30 3.54
N VAL A 100 -2.18 6.16 3.91
CA VAL A 100 -1.67 5.29 4.99
C VAL A 100 -0.27 4.76 4.70
N ALA A 101 0.13 4.66 3.41
CA ALA A 101 1.48 4.29 2.98
C ALA A 101 2.57 5.18 3.59
N LEU A 102 2.27 6.45 3.89
CA LEU A 102 3.18 7.31 4.64
C LEU A 102 3.56 6.71 5.99
N GLY A 103 2.60 6.09 6.68
CA GLY A 103 2.82 5.48 8.00
C GLY A 103 3.48 4.11 7.90
N SER A 104 2.96 3.23 7.06
CA SER A 104 3.45 1.86 6.92
C SER A 104 4.89 1.82 6.40
N ILE A 105 5.19 2.58 5.35
CA ILE A 105 6.55 2.67 4.79
C ILE A 105 7.50 3.37 5.78
N ALA A 106 7.01 4.39 6.53
CA ALA A 106 7.87 5.05 7.53
C ALA A 106 8.24 4.10 8.68
N GLY A 107 7.29 3.31 9.18
CA GLY A 107 7.58 2.33 10.23
C GLY A 107 8.54 1.24 9.74
N MET A 108 8.33 0.70 8.54
CA MET A 108 9.23 -0.28 7.96
C MET A 108 10.61 0.30 7.63
N GLY A 109 10.68 1.55 7.16
CA GLY A 109 11.93 2.25 6.91
C GLY A 109 12.74 2.49 8.18
N ALA A 110 12.08 2.83 9.30
CA ALA A 110 12.70 2.98 10.62
C ALA A 110 13.26 1.63 11.10
N TRP A 111 12.43 0.59 11.08
CA TRP A 111 12.85 -0.78 11.42
C TRP A 111 14.03 -1.26 10.56
N ALA A 112 13.95 -1.11 9.24
CA ALA A 112 15.00 -1.56 8.34
C ALA A 112 16.33 -0.83 8.59
N ARG A 113 16.28 0.48 8.87
CA ARG A 113 17.45 1.28 9.24
C ARG A 113 18.08 0.78 10.54
N HIS A 114 17.25 0.48 11.55
CA HIS A 114 17.72 -0.07 12.83
C HIS A 114 18.39 -1.45 12.65
N GLU A 115 17.82 -2.29 11.80
CA GLU A 115 18.34 -3.64 11.49
C GLU A 115 19.49 -3.65 10.46
N GLY A 116 19.89 -2.50 9.93
CA GLY A 116 20.90 -2.41 8.88
C GLY A 116 20.49 -3.09 7.56
N LYS A 117 19.19 -3.14 7.25
CA LYS A 117 18.62 -3.80 6.08
C LYS A 117 18.24 -2.80 5.00
N ARG A 118 18.32 -3.23 3.75
CA ARG A 118 17.78 -2.47 2.60
C ARG A 118 16.28 -2.79 2.47
N LEU A 119 15.45 -1.77 2.58
CA LEU A 119 13.99 -1.90 2.36
C LEU A 119 13.67 -1.73 0.88
N GLY A 120 13.05 -2.75 0.27
CA GLY A 120 12.38 -2.63 -1.02
C GLY A 120 10.89 -2.37 -0.82
N VAL A 121 10.27 -1.66 -1.76
CA VAL A 121 8.82 -1.42 -1.78
C VAL A 121 8.26 -1.93 -3.10
N LEU A 122 7.41 -2.96 -3.02
CA LEU A 122 6.55 -3.36 -4.13
C LEU A 122 5.27 -2.54 -4.05
N TYR A 123 5.05 -1.69 -5.06
CA TYR A 123 3.88 -0.83 -5.15
C TYR A 123 2.97 -1.33 -6.27
N VAL A 124 1.86 -1.94 -5.90
CA VAL A 124 0.91 -2.58 -6.82
C VAL A 124 -0.28 -1.66 -6.95
N ASP A 125 -0.35 -0.90 -8.03
CA ASP A 125 -1.23 0.25 -8.14
C ASP A 125 -1.48 0.64 -9.61
N ALA A 126 -2.67 1.14 -9.91
CA ALA A 126 -2.99 1.77 -11.19
C ALA A 126 -2.27 3.10 -11.37
N HIS A 127 -1.98 3.81 -10.27
CA HIS A 127 -1.44 5.16 -10.19
C HIS A 127 0.03 5.17 -9.77
N GLY A 128 0.61 6.35 -9.64
CA GLY A 128 2.00 6.50 -9.21
C GLY A 128 2.15 6.91 -7.75
N ASP A 129 1.19 7.68 -7.24
CA ASP A 129 1.24 8.29 -5.90
C ASP A 129 2.56 9.03 -5.63
N PHE A 130 3.15 9.50 -6.73
CA PHE A 130 4.47 10.12 -6.76
C PHE A 130 4.41 11.62 -7.09
N ASN A 131 3.22 12.22 -6.93
CA ASN A 131 3.06 13.67 -7.04
C ASN A 131 3.70 14.40 -5.85
N THR A 132 4.04 15.65 -6.08
CA THR A 132 4.40 16.62 -5.03
C THR A 132 3.34 17.73 -4.99
N PRO A 133 3.36 18.65 -4.01
CA PRO A 133 2.46 19.78 -4.02
C PRO A 133 2.51 20.63 -5.30
N GLU A 134 3.62 20.62 -6.01
CA GLU A 134 3.84 21.35 -7.26
C GLU A 134 3.20 20.64 -8.46
N THR A 135 3.23 19.29 -8.47
CA THR A 135 2.74 18.48 -9.59
C THR A 135 1.33 17.96 -9.41
N SER A 136 0.85 17.85 -8.15
CA SER A 136 -0.48 17.32 -7.84
C SER A 136 -1.59 18.23 -8.38
N PRO A 137 -2.47 17.71 -9.25
CA PRO A 137 -3.61 18.49 -9.75
C PRO A 137 -4.71 18.65 -8.69
N SER A 138 -4.86 17.67 -7.80
CA SER A 138 -5.92 17.63 -6.79
C SER A 138 -5.51 18.20 -5.43
N GLY A 139 -4.23 18.12 -5.07
CA GLY A 139 -3.73 18.38 -3.72
C GLY A 139 -4.10 17.31 -2.71
N ASN A 140 -4.62 16.16 -3.15
CA ASN A 140 -4.91 15.01 -2.31
C ASN A 140 -3.61 14.31 -1.91
N ILE A 141 -3.48 13.95 -0.63
CA ILE A 141 -2.22 13.40 -0.10
C ILE A 141 -2.04 11.92 -0.49
N HIS A 142 -3.11 11.16 -0.75
CA HIS A 142 -2.94 9.79 -1.22
C HIS A 142 -2.09 9.74 -2.49
N GLY A 143 -2.27 10.66 -3.42
CA GLY A 143 -1.44 10.77 -4.63
C GLY A 143 -0.03 11.35 -4.42
N GLN A 144 0.40 11.63 -3.17
CA GLN A 144 1.71 12.19 -2.82
C GLN A 144 2.50 11.30 -1.86
N CYS A 145 1.90 10.22 -1.38
CA CYS A 145 2.41 9.46 -0.24
C CYS A 145 3.73 8.73 -0.54
N LEU A 146 3.87 8.14 -1.71
CA LEU A 146 5.09 7.43 -2.07
C LEU A 146 6.22 8.38 -2.41
N ALA A 147 5.95 9.50 -3.08
CA ALA A 147 6.94 10.55 -3.30
C ALA A 147 7.54 11.04 -1.98
N ALA A 148 6.69 11.33 -0.99
CA ALA A 148 7.13 11.77 0.34
C ALA A 148 7.94 10.68 1.06
N SER A 149 7.54 9.42 0.94
CA SER A 149 8.30 8.28 1.49
C SER A 149 9.67 8.12 0.84
N CYS A 150 9.82 8.54 -0.43
CA CYS A 150 11.09 8.57 -1.17
C CYS A 150 11.89 9.86 -0.97
N GLY A 151 11.39 10.83 -0.20
CA GLY A 151 12.10 12.07 0.13
C GLY A 151 11.75 13.28 -0.71
N TYR A 152 10.66 13.23 -1.48
CA TYR A 152 10.18 14.33 -2.32
C TYR A 152 8.92 14.96 -1.75
N GLY A 153 8.73 16.26 -1.97
CA GLY A 153 7.52 16.99 -1.56
C GLY A 153 7.63 17.65 -0.19
N LEU A 154 6.52 17.70 0.56
CA LEU A 154 6.41 18.45 1.81
C LEU A 154 7.34 17.93 2.91
N PRO A 155 8.14 18.80 3.56
CA PRO A 155 9.01 18.41 4.66
C PRO A 155 8.27 17.71 5.81
N GLU A 156 7.03 18.09 6.08
CA GLU A 156 6.18 17.51 7.13
C GLU A 156 5.84 16.04 6.86
N LEU A 157 5.73 15.64 5.59
CA LEU A 157 5.52 14.25 5.19
C LEU A 157 6.84 13.52 5.01
N VAL A 158 7.84 14.18 4.40
CA VAL A 158 9.19 13.63 4.22
C VAL A 158 9.86 13.29 5.55
N ASN A 159 9.60 14.05 6.62
CA ASN A 159 10.18 13.82 7.93
C ASN A 159 9.22 13.12 8.92
N LEU A 160 8.11 12.56 8.42
CA LEU A 160 7.17 11.83 9.26
C LEU A 160 7.86 10.66 9.95
N HIS A 161 7.66 10.50 11.27
CA HIS A 161 8.22 9.47 12.15
C HIS A 161 9.76 9.50 12.27
N VAL A 162 10.48 9.42 11.15
CA VAL A 162 11.95 9.54 11.11
C VAL A 162 12.38 10.55 10.04
N PRO A 163 13.49 11.29 10.23
CA PRO A 163 13.94 12.29 9.26
C PRO A 163 14.33 11.69 7.91
N GLY A 164 14.03 12.40 6.84
CA GLY A 164 14.44 12.10 5.48
C GLY A 164 13.67 10.94 4.83
N ARG A 165 14.19 10.45 3.72
CA ARG A 165 13.58 9.36 2.95
C ARG A 165 13.51 8.06 3.75
N LYS A 166 12.44 7.31 3.58
CA LYS A 166 12.15 6.01 4.21
C LYS A 166 12.46 4.85 3.29
N ALA A 167 12.22 5.04 2.00
CA ALA A 167 12.50 4.08 0.94
C ALA A 167 13.47 4.69 -0.09
N ASP A 168 14.41 3.90 -0.58
CA ASP A 168 15.24 4.29 -1.71
C ASP A 168 14.41 4.13 -2.99
N PRO A 169 14.18 5.18 -3.80
CA PRO A 169 13.38 5.06 -5.01
C PRO A 169 13.94 4.02 -6.00
N THR A 170 15.26 3.76 -5.99
CA THR A 170 15.88 2.70 -6.83
C THR A 170 15.58 1.29 -6.34
N ALA A 171 15.00 1.13 -5.13
CA ALA A 171 14.48 -0.12 -4.58
C ALA A 171 12.94 -0.16 -4.58
N VAL A 172 12.28 0.77 -5.27
CA VAL A 172 10.82 0.78 -5.50
C VAL A 172 10.50 0.17 -6.85
N CYS A 173 9.55 -0.74 -6.87
CA CYS A 173 9.08 -1.42 -8.07
C CYS A 173 7.55 -1.36 -8.16
N PHE A 174 7.05 -0.79 -9.24
CA PHE A 174 5.63 -0.72 -9.55
C PHE A 174 5.17 -1.87 -10.42
N VAL A 175 3.94 -2.34 -10.19
CA VAL A 175 3.25 -3.33 -11.04
C VAL A 175 1.81 -2.90 -11.28
N GLY A 176 1.39 -2.84 -12.54
CA GLY A 176 0.01 -2.59 -12.93
C GLY A 176 -0.33 -1.13 -13.26
N THR A 177 0.64 -0.23 -13.14
CA THR A 177 0.47 1.22 -13.37
C THR A 177 0.00 1.51 -14.80
N ARG A 178 -1.02 2.36 -14.92
CA ARG A 178 -1.62 2.72 -16.22
C ARG A 178 -2.15 4.16 -16.30
N ASP A 179 -2.17 4.88 -15.18
CA ASP A 179 -2.54 6.30 -15.13
C ASP A 179 -1.53 7.10 -14.31
N LEU A 180 -0.85 8.03 -14.96
CA LEU A 180 0.20 8.86 -14.36
C LEU A 180 0.04 10.31 -14.83
N ASP A 181 0.02 11.23 -13.89
CA ASP A 181 0.14 12.65 -14.19
C ASP A 181 1.50 12.96 -14.86
N PRO A 182 1.57 13.95 -15.79
CA PRO A 182 2.81 14.26 -16.51
C PRO A 182 4.00 14.61 -15.59
N GLY A 183 3.78 15.43 -14.56
CA GLY A 183 4.83 15.83 -13.61
C GLY A 183 5.27 14.69 -12.70
N GLU A 184 4.33 13.86 -12.28
CA GLU A 184 4.59 12.63 -11.54
C GLU A 184 5.47 11.65 -12.32
N ARG A 185 5.12 11.38 -13.58
CA ARG A 185 5.88 10.51 -14.48
C ARG A 185 7.31 10.96 -14.66
N GLU A 186 7.53 12.27 -14.81
CA GLU A 186 8.88 12.84 -14.93
C GLU A 186 9.67 12.60 -13.65
N LEU A 187 9.10 12.92 -12.49
CA LEU A 187 9.75 12.73 -11.20
C LEU A 187 10.07 11.25 -10.94
N MET A 188 9.17 10.32 -11.29
CA MET A 188 9.42 8.88 -11.17
C MET A 188 10.63 8.43 -12.01
N ARG A 189 10.78 8.97 -13.21
CA ARG A 189 11.94 8.69 -14.08
C ARG A 189 13.24 9.23 -13.50
N GLU A 190 13.23 10.49 -13.04
CA GLU A 190 14.38 11.12 -12.40
C GLU A 190 14.80 10.41 -11.11
N ALA A 191 13.85 9.98 -10.32
CA ALA A 191 14.08 9.23 -9.09
C ALA A 191 14.62 7.81 -9.33
N GLY A 192 14.45 7.27 -10.53
CA GLY A 192 14.95 5.94 -10.91
C GLY A 192 14.11 4.78 -10.40
N VAL A 193 12.80 5.00 -10.18
CA VAL A 193 11.89 3.90 -9.83
C VAL A 193 11.69 2.94 -11.01
N THR A 194 11.46 1.68 -10.72
CA THR A 194 11.17 0.67 -11.75
C THR A 194 9.67 0.51 -11.91
N VAL A 195 9.17 0.53 -13.15
CA VAL A 195 7.74 0.43 -13.44
C VAL A 195 7.48 -0.70 -14.44
N PHE A 196 6.66 -1.67 -14.05
CA PHE A 196 6.04 -2.64 -14.93
C PHE A 196 4.59 -2.23 -15.18
N SER A 197 4.38 -1.35 -16.17
CA SER A 197 3.04 -0.87 -16.55
C SER A 197 2.19 -1.99 -17.15
N MET A 198 0.85 -1.79 -17.21
CA MET A 198 -0.04 -2.72 -17.90
C MET A 198 0.40 -2.98 -19.34
N SER A 199 0.84 -1.95 -20.07
CA SER A 199 1.36 -2.12 -21.44
C SER A 199 2.62 -2.99 -21.51
N GLU A 200 3.48 -2.96 -20.49
CA GLU A 200 4.66 -3.84 -20.45
C GLU A 200 4.27 -5.28 -20.09
N ILE A 201 3.29 -5.44 -19.20
CA ILE A 201 2.70 -6.73 -18.87
C ILE A 201 2.10 -7.40 -20.10
N ASP A 202 1.30 -6.65 -20.88
CA ASP A 202 0.68 -7.16 -22.13
C ASP A 202 1.72 -7.59 -23.17
N ARG A 203 2.82 -6.84 -23.29
CA ARG A 203 3.87 -7.13 -24.28
C ARG A 203 4.75 -8.32 -23.92
N ARG A 204 5.03 -8.52 -22.61
CA ARG A 204 5.98 -9.54 -22.14
C ARG A 204 5.30 -10.80 -21.64
N GLY A 205 4.02 -10.70 -21.28
CA GLY A 205 3.30 -11.70 -20.50
C GLY A 205 3.60 -11.58 -18.99
N PHE A 206 2.57 -11.74 -18.19
CA PHE A 206 2.65 -11.54 -16.74
C PHE A 206 3.70 -12.42 -16.04
N PRO A 207 3.85 -13.73 -16.35
CA PRO A 207 4.89 -14.55 -15.73
C PRO A 207 6.30 -14.01 -15.91
N ALA A 208 6.64 -13.52 -17.11
CA ALA A 208 7.96 -12.94 -17.36
C ALA A 208 8.19 -11.63 -16.58
N VAL A 209 7.13 -10.87 -16.32
CA VAL A 209 7.20 -9.69 -15.43
C VAL A 209 7.43 -10.12 -13.98
N LEU A 210 6.75 -11.17 -13.50
CA LEU A 210 6.93 -11.69 -12.14
C LEU A 210 8.37 -12.14 -11.88
N ASP A 211 8.97 -12.86 -12.83
CA ASP A 211 10.38 -13.25 -12.73
C ASP A 211 11.30 -12.04 -12.56
N ARG A 212 11.04 -10.96 -13.29
CA ARG A 212 11.80 -9.71 -13.20
C ARG A 212 11.57 -8.97 -11.88
N VAL A 213 10.34 -8.94 -11.38
CA VAL A 213 10.01 -8.36 -10.06
C VAL A 213 10.75 -9.13 -8.95
N ALA A 214 10.71 -10.45 -8.98
CA ALA A 214 11.41 -11.28 -8.01
C ALA A 214 12.95 -11.08 -8.08
N ALA A 215 13.51 -11.02 -9.30
CA ALA A 215 14.94 -10.75 -9.50
C ALA A 215 15.34 -9.35 -9.00
N PHE A 216 14.51 -8.33 -9.28
CA PHE A 216 14.71 -6.96 -8.82
C PHE A 216 14.87 -6.89 -7.29
N PHE A 217 13.97 -7.52 -6.54
CA PHE A 217 14.04 -7.48 -5.08
C PHE A 217 15.18 -8.33 -4.52
N ARG A 218 15.51 -9.50 -5.10
CA ARG A 218 16.67 -10.30 -4.67
C ARG A 218 17.99 -9.53 -4.80
N GLU A 219 18.10 -8.64 -5.79
CA GLU A 219 19.30 -7.81 -5.98
C GLU A 219 19.33 -6.61 -5.02
N ARG A 220 18.18 -5.97 -4.78
CA ARG A 220 18.11 -4.62 -4.21
C ARG A 220 17.63 -4.54 -2.77
N ALA A 221 17.00 -5.58 -2.23
CA ALA A 221 16.36 -5.55 -0.93
C ALA A 221 16.72 -6.75 -0.05
N ASP A 222 16.80 -6.52 1.24
CA ASP A 222 16.89 -7.55 2.28
C ASP A 222 15.55 -7.80 2.96
N ALA A 223 14.62 -6.85 2.80
CA ALA A 223 13.24 -6.91 3.25
C ALA A 223 12.35 -6.15 2.26
N VAL A 224 11.14 -6.66 2.01
CA VAL A 224 10.17 -6.03 1.11
C VAL A 224 8.89 -5.69 1.87
N HIS A 225 8.43 -4.47 1.70
CA HIS A 225 7.08 -4.02 2.02
C HIS A 225 6.21 -4.10 0.76
N VAL A 226 5.05 -4.73 0.84
CA VAL A 226 4.08 -4.79 -0.25
C VAL A 226 2.97 -3.80 0.03
N SER A 227 2.86 -2.76 -0.79
CA SER A 227 1.74 -1.83 -0.80
C SER A 227 0.81 -2.23 -1.94
N PHE A 228 -0.40 -2.67 -1.61
CA PHE A 228 -1.38 -3.17 -2.56
C PHE A 228 -2.63 -2.29 -2.57
N ASP A 229 -2.75 -1.48 -3.63
CA ASP A 229 -3.98 -0.76 -3.93
C ASP A 229 -4.95 -1.67 -4.69
N MET A 230 -6.20 -1.75 -4.20
CA MET A 230 -7.21 -2.58 -4.83
C MET A 230 -7.64 -2.06 -6.20
N ASP A 231 -7.34 -0.79 -6.54
CA ASP A 231 -7.68 -0.20 -7.84
C ASP A 231 -6.72 -0.60 -8.98
N VAL A 232 -5.60 -1.28 -8.65
CA VAL A 232 -4.78 -1.94 -9.66
C VAL A 232 -5.56 -2.98 -10.46
N LEU A 233 -6.54 -3.60 -9.79
CA LEU A 233 -7.42 -4.57 -10.41
C LEU A 233 -8.39 -3.91 -11.39
N ASP A 234 -8.79 -4.67 -12.40
CA ASP A 234 -9.89 -4.24 -13.26
C ASP A 234 -11.19 -4.14 -12.43
N PRO A 235 -12.00 -3.06 -12.62
CA PRO A 235 -13.25 -2.88 -11.87
C PRO A 235 -14.27 -4.02 -12.04
N MET A 236 -14.09 -4.89 -13.04
CA MET A 236 -14.87 -6.12 -13.17
C MET A 236 -14.65 -7.06 -11.96
N PHE A 237 -13.45 -7.05 -11.38
CA PHE A 237 -13.07 -7.89 -10.24
C PHE A 237 -13.12 -7.17 -8.91
N ALA A 238 -12.77 -5.88 -8.91
CA ALA A 238 -12.72 -5.03 -7.71
C ALA A 238 -13.45 -3.69 -7.95
N PRO A 239 -14.79 -3.69 -8.00
CA PRO A 239 -15.56 -2.45 -8.24
C PRO A 239 -15.55 -1.49 -7.05
N GLY A 240 -15.26 -1.96 -5.83
CA GLY A 240 -15.29 -1.20 -4.59
C GLY A 240 -13.99 -0.44 -4.33
N THR A 241 -13.62 0.46 -5.23
CA THR A 241 -12.44 1.34 -5.08
C THR A 241 -12.79 2.80 -5.36
N GLY A 242 -12.01 3.73 -4.79
CA GLY A 242 -12.26 5.17 -4.93
C GLY A 242 -12.08 5.69 -6.36
N ILE A 243 -11.08 5.18 -7.09
CA ILE A 243 -10.73 5.58 -8.46
C ILE A 243 -10.67 4.34 -9.37
N PRO A 244 -11.81 3.72 -9.69
CA PRO A 244 -11.84 2.52 -10.52
C PRO A 244 -11.40 2.86 -11.96
N LEU A 245 -10.35 2.20 -12.43
CA LEU A 245 -9.79 2.40 -13.77
C LEU A 245 -9.83 1.08 -14.57
N PRO A 246 -10.43 1.03 -15.78
CA PRO A 246 -10.46 -0.16 -16.63
C PRO A 246 -9.08 -0.61 -17.10
N ALA A 247 -9.01 -1.82 -17.66
CA ALA A 247 -7.79 -2.45 -18.18
C ALA A 247 -6.73 -2.71 -17.10
N GLY A 248 -7.17 -3.09 -15.91
CA GLY A 248 -6.33 -3.48 -14.79
C GLY A 248 -5.96 -4.96 -14.77
N LEU A 249 -5.28 -5.37 -13.70
CA LEU A 249 -4.97 -6.78 -13.46
C LEU A 249 -6.26 -7.58 -13.23
N SER A 250 -6.26 -8.81 -13.71
CA SER A 250 -7.25 -9.79 -13.31
C SER A 250 -7.00 -10.28 -11.88
N ASN A 251 -8.03 -10.84 -11.24
CA ASN A 251 -7.90 -11.49 -9.95
C ASN A 251 -6.85 -12.63 -9.97
N ARG A 252 -6.72 -13.36 -11.09
CA ARG A 252 -5.74 -14.44 -11.26
C ARG A 252 -4.31 -13.91 -11.25
N GLU A 253 -4.05 -12.83 -11.96
CA GLU A 253 -2.73 -12.19 -12.01
C GLU A 253 -2.34 -11.65 -10.64
N ALA A 254 -3.24 -10.94 -9.98
CA ALA A 254 -2.97 -10.41 -8.66
C ALA A 254 -2.71 -11.52 -7.61
N LEU A 255 -3.49 -12.60 -7.62
CA LEU A 255 -3.26 -13.76 -6.74
C LEU A 255 -1.90 -14.42 -7.02
N LEU A 256 -1.51 -14.56 -8.29
CA LEU A 256 -0.22 -15.10 -8.68
C LEU A 256 0.93 -14.19 -8.25
N LEU A 257 0.80 -12.86 -8.41
CA LEU A 257 1.80 -11.91 -7.90
C LEU A 257 2.04 -12.09 -6.39
N MET A 258 0.98 -12.17 -5.60
CA MET A 258 1.09 -12.35 -4.16
C MET A 258 1.74 -13.68 -3.79
N GLU A 259 1.43 -14.73 -4.53
CA GLU A 259 2.01 -16.06 -4.35
C GLU A 259 3.52 -16.08 -4.66
N GLU A 260 3.93 -15.49 -5.78
CA GLU A 260 5.33 -15.38 -6.18
C GLU A 260 6.14 -14.49 -5.23
N MET A 261 5.57 -13.39 -4.77
CA MET A 261 6.22 -12.54 -3.77
C MET A 261 6.42 -13.26 -2.44
N ALA A 262 5.43 -14.02 -1.98
CA ALA A 262 5.57 -14.87 -0.80
C ALA A 262 6.70 -15.90 -0.96
N ALA A 263 6.83 -16.51 -2.16
CA ALA A 263 7.86 -17.49 -2.47
C ALA A 263 9.28 -16.91 -2.46
N THR A 264 9.45 -15.59 -2.61
CA THR A 264 10.77 -14.94 -2.49
C THR A 264 11.36 -15.06 -1.08
N GLY A 265 10.51 -15.17 -0.05
CA GLY A 265 10.91 -15.13 1.35
C GLY A 265 11.38 -13.75 1.83
N LEU A 266 11.27 -12.71 1.01
CA LEU A 266 11.73 -11.35 1.32
C LEU A 266 10.65 -10.47 1.97
N VAL A 267 9.35 -10.79 1.78
CA VAL A 267 8.26 -9.96 2.29
C VAL A 267 8.23 -9.98 3.82
N ARG A 268 8.23 -8.80 4.42
CA ARG A 268 8.24 -8.60 5.88
C ARG A 268 7.04 -7.84 6.40
N SER A 269 6.32 -7.15 5.52
CA SER A 269 5.10 -6.41 5.85
C SER A 269 4.25 -6.22 4.60
N ALA A 270 2.99 -5.93 4.79
CA ALA A 270 2.11 -5.54 3.71
C ALA A 270 1.03 -4.58 4.16
N GLU A 271 0.48 -3.83 3.22
CA GLU A 271 -0.77 -3.11 3.36
C GLU A 271 -1.71 -3.43 2.21
N ILE A 272 -3.02 -3.36 2.50
CA ILE A 272 -4.09 -3.39 1.52
C ILE A 272 -4.93 -2.15 1.71
N VAL A 273 -5.10 -1.37 0.65
CA VAL A 273 -5.71 -0.04 0.69
C VAL A 273 -6.79 0.15 -0.37
N GLU A 274 -7.51 1.26 -0.28
CA GLU A 274 -8.54 1.73 -1.23
C GLU A 274 -9.75 0.80 -1.37
N VAL A 275 -10.00 -0.09 -0.39
CA VAL A 275 -11.27 -0.81 -0.35
C VAL A 275 -12.38 0.15 0.08
N ASN A 276 -13.32 0.42 -0.80
CA ASN A 276 -14.47 1.28 -0.54
C ASN A 276 -15.79 0.50 -0.61
N PRO A 277 -16.33 0.05 0.53
CA PRO A 277 -17.53 -0.78 0.56
C PRO A 277 -18.80 -0.06 0.06
N VAL A 278 -18.81 1.28 0.07
CA VAL A 278 -19.96 2.08 -0.42
C VAL A 278 -20.12 1.91 -1.94
N LEU A 279 -19.02 1.70 -2.64
CA LEU A 279 -18.98 1.54 -4.10
C LEU A 279 -18.99 0.07 -4.52
N ASP A 280 -18.84 -0.86 -3.56
CA ASP A 280 -18.63 -2.27 -3.81
C ASP A 280 -19.96 -3.02 -4.09
N VAL A 281 -19.83 -4.15 -4.76
CA VAL A 281 -20.93 -5.06 -5.04
C VAL A 281 -20.83 -6.27 -4.11
N ARG A 282 -21.72 -6.37 -3.12
CA ARG A 282 -21.78 -7.52 -2.19
C ARG A 282 -20.44 -7.81 -1.48
N ASN A 283 -19.68 -6.79 -1.17
CA ASN A 283 -18.38 -6.89 -0.52
C ASN A 283 -17.32 -7.69 -1.33
N GLN A 284 -17.47 -7.75 -2.65
CA GLN A 284 -16.63 -8.53 -3.56
C GLN A 284 -15.14 -8.11 -3.48
N THR A 285 -14.89 -6.80 -3.45
CA THR A 285 -13.53 -6.23 -3.37
C THR A 285 -12.84 -6.63 -2.07
N ALA A 286 -13.55 -6.54 -0.94
CA ALA A 286 -12.99 -6.94 0.36
C ALA A 286 -12.77 -8.46 0.45
N VAL A 287 -13.64 -9.28 -0.16
CA VAL A 287 -13.43 -10.74 -0.25
C VAL A 287 -12.17 -11.05 -1.05
N LEU A 288 -11.92 -10.33 -2.14
CA LEU A 288 -10.71 -10.49 -2.93
C LEU A 288 -9.46 -10.01 -2.16
N ALA A 289 -9.56 -8.91 -1.40
CA ALA A 289 -8.49 -8.44 -0.51
C ALA A 289 -8.06 -9.52 0.51
N VAL A 290 -9.02 -10.24 1.09
CA VAL A 290 -8.74 -11.38 1.99
C VAL A 290 -8.00 -12.49 1.26
N ALA A 291 -8.38 -12.82 0.02
CA ALA A 291 -7.69 -13.84 -0.77
C ALA A 291 -6.25 -13.44 -1.12
N LEU A 292 -6.03 -12.18 -1.46
CA LEU A 292 -4.69 -11.62 -1.74
C LEU A 292 -3.79 -11.69 -0.50
N ALA A 293 -4.30 -11.25 0.66
CA ALA A 293 -3.57 -11.36 1.93
C ALA A 293 -3.20 -12.82 2.25
N ALA A 294 -4.14 -13.75 2.07
CA ALA A 294 -3.90 -15.16 2.33
C ALA A 294 -2.83 -15.75 1.40
N ARG A 295 -2.83 -15.39 0.10
CA ARG A 295 -1.79 -15.81 -0.86
C ARG A 295 -0.42 -15.28 -0.49
N LEU A 296 -0.33 -13.99 -0.14
CA LEU A 296 0.93 -13.39 0.31
C LEU A 296 1.46 -14.05 1.58
N LEU A 297 0.58 -14.52 2.44
CA LEU A 297 0.90 -15.14 3.72
C LEU A 297 0.98 -16.68 3.63
N GLY A 298 1.14 -17.21 2.44
CA GLY A 298 1.52 -18.61 2.23
C GLY A 298 0.40 -19.58 1.86
N GLU A 299 -0.82 -19.08 1.58
CA GLU A 299 -1.85 -19.95 1.03
C GLU A 299 -1.43 -20.45 -0.36
N ARG A 300 -1.57 -21.76 -0.57
CA ARG A 300 -1.28 -22.42 -1.85
C ARG A 300 -2.45 -23.33 -2.25
N THR A 301 -2.62 -23.53 -3.54
CA THR A 301 -3.60 -24.49 -4.05
C THR A 301 -3.02 -25.91 -4.04
N TRP A 302 -1.71 -25.99 -4.19
CA TRP A 302 -0.96 -27.24 -4.27
C TRP A 302 0.41 -27.10 -3.60
#